data_ccab4e85bdd540c614be217ab2c4eb77
#
_entry.id   ccab4e85bdd540c614be217ab2c4eb77
#
_cell.length_a   1.000
_cell.length_b   1.000
_cell.length_c   1.000
_cell.angle_alpha   90.00
_cell.angle_beta   90.00
_cell.angle_gamma   90.00
#
_symmetry.space_group_name_H-M   'P 1'
#
loop_
_entity.id
_entity.type
_entity.pdbx_description
1 polymer ?
#
loop_
_entity_poly.entity_id
_entity_poly.type
_entity_poly.pdbx_seq_one_letter_code
_entity_poly.pdbx_strand_id
1 'polypeptide(L)'
;MSTYIIEHLEPKLWKWCIIEYKHISHMVGKQNLWITNLKKGSKELQKYGKVIKMSVVQVPLSKVCVLDPDAHKMLTPADAKKFDYFIFGGILGNDPPQKRTGPELTSLFTYPIETRNIGSKQMSTDNAVAVVQKIVNGKRFEQLPFQDGIEIDLKEGESIMFPYRYLLKDGKPLVSEELMEYLKKKKGI
;
A
#
# COMPACT_ATOMS: atom_id res chain seq x y z
N MET A 1 16.38 4.66 -9.19
CA MET A 1 15.96 4.06 -7.91
C MET A 1 14.51 4.49 -7.71
N SER A 2 13.58 3.58 -7.50
CA SER A 2 12.15 3.92 -7.47
C SER A 2 11.72 4.43 -6.10
N THR A 3 10.88 5.46 -6.07
CA THR A 3 10.27 6.00 -4.85
C THR A 3 8.83 5.52 -4.72
N TYR A 4 8.47 5.03 -3.56
CA TYR A 4 7.13 4.57 -3.21
C TYR A 4 6.45 5.64 -2.38
N ILE A 5 5.31 6.13 -2.83
CA ILE A 5 4.58 7.23 -2.18
C ILE A 5 3.24 6.71 -1.70
N ILE A 6 2.98 6.85 -0.41
CA ILE A 6 1.69 6.54 0.18
C ILE A 6 0.95 7.86 0.44
N GLU A 7 -0.09 8.10 -0.32
CA GLU A 7 -1.01 9.20 -0.07
C GLU A 7 -1.99 8.80 1.03
N HIS A 8 -1.86 9.41 2.21
CA HIS A 8 -2.75 9.10 3.34
C HIS A 8 -4.15 9.67 3.10
N LEU A 9 -5.13 8.79 2.91
CA LEU A 9 -6.51 9.15 2.57
C LEU A 9 -7.51 8.88 3.71
N GLU A 10 -7.04 8.36 4.83
CA GLU A 10 -7.88 8.18 6.00
C GLU A 10 -8.08 9.49 6.77
N PRO A 11 -9.26 9.70 7.39
CA PRO A 11 -9.55 10.94 8.13
C PRO A 11 -8.65 11.13 9.35
N LYS A 12 -8.06 10.04 9.86
CA LYS A 12 -7.15 10.03 11.01
C LYS A 12 -6.00 9.07 10.74
N LEU A 13 -4.85 9.39 11.32
CA LEU A 13 -3.71 8.46 11.33
C LEU A 13 -3.95 7.39 12.42
N TRP A 14 -4.62 6.32 12.03
CA TRP A 14 -4.89 5.19 12.90
C TRP A 14 -3.60 4.42 13.23
N LYS A 15 -3.57 3.73 14.35
CA LYS A 15 -2.43 2.86 14.71
C LYS A 15 -2.12 1.82 13.64
N TRP A 16 -3.15 1.29 12.99
CA TRP A 16 -3.02 0.36 11.85
C TRP A 16 -2.22 0.99 10.70
N CYS A 17 -2.57 2.21 10.27
CA CYS A 17 -1.83 2.92 9.22
C CYS A 17 -0.33 3.09 9.59
N ILE A 18 -0.05 3.42 10.85
CA ILE A 18 1.34 3.56 11.33
C ILE A 18 2.09 2.23 11.18
N ILE A 19 1.47 1.12 11.57
CA ILE A 19 2.06 -0.22 11.48
C ILE A 19 2.31 -0.59 10.02
N GLU A 20 1.35 -0.37 9.12
CA GLU A 20 1.53 -0.61 7.68
C GLU A 20 2.67 0.23 7.09
N TYR A 21 2.71 1.53 7.38
CA TYR A 21 3.75 2.42 6.84
C TYR A 21 5.15 2.06 7.36
N LYS A 22 5.24 1.63 8.60
CA LYS A 22 6.47 1.06 9.17
C LYS A 22 6.88 -0.23 8.46
N HIS A 23 5.94 -1.14 8.21
CA HIS A 23 6.19 -2.38 7.48
C HIS A 23 6.66 -2.09 6.05
N ILE A 24 6.02 -1.16 5.35
CA ILE A 24 6.45 -0.69 4.02
C ILE A 24 7.88 -0.15 4.07
N SER A 25 8.20 0.70 5.06
CA SER A 25 9.55 1.25 5.24
C SER A 25 10.63 0.16 5.36
N HIS A 26 10.33 -0.90 6.10
CA HIS A 26 11.26 -2.04 6.24
C HIS A 26 11.46 -2.81 4.92
N MET A 27 10.43 -2.85 4.06
CA MET A 27 10.52 -3.55 2.76
C MET A 27 11.25 -2.73 1.71
N VAL A 28 10.94 -1.44 1.57
CA VAL A 28 11.46 -0.61 0.47
C VAL A 28 12.68 0.23 0.86
N GLY A 29 12.93 0.35 2.16
CA GLY A 29 13.93 1.25 2.73
C GLY A 29 13.39 2.66 2.96
N LYS A 30 13.75 3.25 4.09
CA LYS A 30 13.34 4.60 4.53
C LYS A 30 13.56 5.68 3.46
N GLN A 31 14.68 5.62 2.76
CA GLN A 31 15.08 6.60 1.74
C GLN A 31 14.18 6.56 0.48
N ASN A 32 13.48 5.45 0.27
CA ASN A 32 12.62 5.22 -0.89
C ASN A 32 11.13 5.39 -0.56
N LEU A 33 10.77 5.68 0.69
CA LEU A 33 9.38 5.85 1.12
C LEU A 33 9.06 7.32 1.37
N TRP A 34 8.00 7.81 0.73
CA TRP A 34 7.34 9.06 1.07
C TRP A 34 5.95 8.78 1.60
N ILE A 35 5.52 9.55 2.59
CA ILE A 35 4.17 9.51 3.16
C ILE A 35 3.62 10.93 3.06
N THR A 36 2.58 11.10 2.26
CA THR A 36 2.02 12.41 1.89
C THR A 36 0.65 12.62 2.52
N ASN A 37 0.13 13.84 2.49
CA ASN A 37 -1.17 14.25 3.05
C ASN A 37 -1.31 14.05 4.57
N LEU A 38 -0.22 14.12 5.32
CA LEU A 38 -0.23 13.96 6.77
C LEU A 38 -0.23 15.32 7.48
N LYS A 39 -1.41 15.80 7.84
CA LYS A 39 -1.59 17.10 8.52
C LYS A 39 -1.21 17.06 10.01
N LYS A 40 -1.41 15.92 10.68
CA LYS A 40 -1.14 15.71 12.12
C LYS A 40 -0.49 14.35 12.36
N GLY A 41 0.21 14.18 13.48
CA GLY A 41 0.76 12.88 13.91
C GLY A 41 2.02 12.43 13.18
N SER A 42 2.64 13.29 12.39
CA SER A 42 3.72 12.93 11.46
C SER A 42 5.09 12.67 12.10
N LYS A 43 5.34 13.11 13.35
CA LYS A 43 6.67 12.98 13.98
C LYS A 43 7.14 11.52 14.12
N GLU A 44 6.23 10.62 14.46
CA GLU A 44 6.55 9.20 14.60
C GLU A 44 6.98 8.58 13.26
N LEU A 45 6.34 8.99 12.16
CA LEU A 45 6.58 8.44 10.83
C LEU A 45 7.87 8.96 10.17
N GLN A 46 8.44 10.07 10.63
CA GLN A 46 9.69 10.61 10.08
C GLN A 46 10.90 9.66 10.24
N LYS A 47 10.83 8.73 11.18
CA LYS A 47 11.86 7.68 11.32
C LYS A 47 11.78 6.65 10.18
N TYR A 48 10.61 6.51 9.55
CA TYR A 48 10.31 5.46 8.57
C TYR A 48 10.28 5.96 7.12
N GLY A 49 10.20 7.26 6.88
CA GLY A 49 10.18 7.81 5.53
C GLY A 49 10.19 9.33 5.51
N LYS A 50 10.18 9.90 4.31
CA LYS A 50 9.98 11.33 4.10
C LYS A 50 8.49 11.64 4.27
N VAL A 51 8.16 12.46 5.26
CA VAL A 51 6.77 12.86 5.55
C VAL A 51 6.52 14.24 4.95
N ILE A 52 5.45 14.35 4.17
CA ILE A 52 5.02 15.57 3.48
C ILE A 52 3.58 15.89 3.91
N LYS A 53 3.35 17.11 4.39
CA LYS A 53 2.02 17.54 4.86
C LYS A 53 1.01 17.74 3.73
N MET A 54 1.50 18.17 2.57
CA MET A 54 0.68 18.38 1.37
C MET A 54 0.30 17.04 0.74
N SER A 55 -0.83 17.01 0.03
CA SER A 55 -1.18 15.91 -0.84
C SER A 55 -0.18 15.77 -1.98
N VAL A 56 0.07 14.54 -2.42
CA VAL A 56 0.95 14.23 -3.56
C VAL A 56 0.47 14.89 -4.86
N VAL A 57 -0.83 15.11 -5.02
CA VAL A 57 -1.39 15.80 -6.20
C VAL A 57 -0.91 17.24 -6.33
N GLN A 58 -0.42 17.85 -5.25
CA GLN A 58 0.14 19.19 -5.21
C GLN A 58 1.67 19.22 -5.36
N VAL A 59 2.30 18.04 -5.40
CA VAL A 59 3.76 17.93 -5.54
C VAL A 59 4.09 17.70 -7.01
N PRO A 60 4.74 18.64 -7.72
CA PRO A 60 5.05 18.46 -9.15
C PRO A 60 6.10 17.35 -9.32
N LEU A 61 5.65 16.23 -9.87
CA LEU A 61 6.47 15.06 -10.16
C LEU A 61 6.39 14.71 -11.64
N SER A 62 7.40 14.03 -12.15
CA SER A 62 7.43 13.47 -13.50
C SER A 62 7.62 11.96 -13.43
N LYS A 63 7.24 11.25 -14.51
CA LYS A 63 7.33 9.78 -14.58
C LYS A 63 6.62 9.08 -13.42
N VAL A 64 5.39 9.45 -13.22
CA VAL A 64 4.52 8.99 -12.14
C VAL A 64 3.63 7.86 -12.60
N CYS A 65 3.58 6.79 -11.81
CA CYS A 65 2.59 5.71 -11.91
C CYS A 65 1.70 5.71 -10.66
N VAL A 66 0.41 5.91 -10.84
CA VAL A 66 -0.57 5.71 -9.77
C VAL A 66 -1.10 4.29 -9.85
N LEU A 67 -1.02 3.55 -8.73
CA LEU A 67 -1.57 2.20 -8.61
C LEU A 67 -3.06 2.31 -8.32
N ASP A 68 -3.86 2.10 -9.35
CA ASP A 68 -5.31 2.20 -9.32
C ASP A 68 -5.92 0.86 -9.73
N PRO A 69 -6.73 0.20 -8.87
CA PRO A 69 -7.38 -1.06 -9.21
C PRO A 69 -8.25 -1.01 -10.47
N ASP A 70 -8.79 0.17 -10.81
CA ASP A 70 -9.64 0.38 -11.98
C ASP A 70 -8.85 0.78 -13.25
N ALA A 71 -7.52 0.87 -13.19
CA ALA A 71 -6.70 1.13 -14.37
C ALA A 71 -6.81 0.00 -15.40
N HIS A 72 -6.89 0.35 -16.69
CA HIS A 72 -7.00 -0.63 -17.79
C HIS A 72 -5.73 -1.46 -18.01
N LYS A 73 -4.56 -0.91 -17.69
CA LYS A 73 -3.27 -1.55 -17.96
C LYS A 73 -2.68 -2.13 -16.67
N MET A 74 -2.24 -3.38 -16.74
CA MET A 74 -1.46 -4.01 -15.67
C MET A 74 0.00 -3.53 -15.70
N LEU A 75 0.59 -3.36 -14.52
CA LEU A 75 2.00 -3.03 -14.39
C LEU A 75 2.87 -4.22 -14.79
N THR A 76 3.83 -4.00 -15.68
CA THR A 76 4.82 -5.00 -16.09
C THR A 76 6.24 -4.56 -15.71
N PRO A 77 7.23 -5.48 -15.64
CA PRO A 77 8.62 -5.11 -15.38
C PRO A 77 9.21 -4.14 -16.41
N ALA A 78 8.83 -4.28 -17.68
CA ALA A 78 9.27 -3.37 -18.74
C ALA A 78 8.68 -1.97 -18.57
N ASP A 79 7.41 -1.92 -18.17
CA ASP A 79 6.67 -0.69 -17.95
C ASP A 79 7.16 0.04 -16.70
N ALA A 80 7.47 -0.71 -15.63
CA ALA A 80 7.97 -0.16 -14.38
C ALA A 80 9.26 0.67 -14.54
N LYS A 81 10.08 0.37 -15.53
CA LYS A 81 11.32 1.12 -15.83
C LYS A 81 11.09 2.57 -16.30
N LYS A 82 9.86 2.90 -16.72
CA LYS A 82 9.47 4.26 -17.17
C LYS A 82 9.20 5.20 -16.01
N PHE A 83 8.99 4.66 -14.80
CA PHE A 83 8.51 5.40 -13.65
C PHE A 83 9.58 5.57 -12.58
N ASP A 84 9.68 6.78 -12.06
CA ASP A 84 10.51 7.11 -10.91
C ASP A 84 9.70 7.04 -9.61
N TYR A 85 8.38 7.28 -9.71
CA TYR A 85 7.46 7.34 -8.58
C TYR A 85 6.28 6.39 -8.76
N PHE A 86 6.01 5.58 -7.74
CA PHE A 86 4.84 4.72 -7.62
C PHE A 86 3.96 5.21 -6.47
N ILE A 87 2.74 5.62 -6.78
CA ILE A 87 1.82 6.22 -5.81
C ILE A 87 0.70 5.24 -5.48
N PHE A 88 0.42 5.10 -4.19
CA PHE A 88 -0.61 4.23 -3.62
C PHE A 88 -1.55 5.05 -2.75
N GLY A 89 -2.84 4.75 -2.80
CA GLY A 89 -3.77 5.22 -1.79
C GLY A 89 -3.52 4.53 -0.46
N GLY A 90 -3.21 5.30 0.56
CA GLY A 90 -3.13 4.83 1.95
C GLY A 90 -4.54 4.73 2.53
N ILE A 91 -5.27 3.72 2.10
CA ILE A 91 -6.68 3.48 2.41
C ILE A 91 -6.78 2.17 3.17
N LEU A 92 -7.42 2.19 4.32
CA LEU A 92 -7.81 0.96 5.00
C LEU A 92 -8.90 0.27 4.18
N GLY A 93 -8.67 -1.01 3.87
CA GLY A 93 -9.57 -1.77 3.03
C GLY A 93 -10.94 -1.94 3.69
N ASN A 94 -11.97 -1.98 2.86
CA ASN A 94 -13.36 -2.28 3.26
C ASN A 94 -13.81 -3.59 2.61
N ASP A 95 -14.72 -4.27 3.27
CA ASP A 95 -15.45 -5.38 2.70
C ASP A 95 -16.96 -5.06 2.71
N PRO A 96 -17.59 -4.91 1.55
CA PRO A 96 -17.04 -5.01 0.19
C PRO A 96 -16.13 -3.83 -0.20
N PRO A 97 -15.24 -4.01 -1.22
CA PRO A 97 -14.32 -2.98 -1.70
C PRO A 97 -15.04 -1.73 -2.21
N GLN A 98 -14.61 -0.54 -1.79
CA GLN A 98 -15.27 0.73 -2.13
C GLN A 98 -14.62 1.50 -3.30
N LYS A 99 -13.56 0.98 -3.94
CA LYS A 99 -12.88 1.62 -5.10
C LYS A 99 -12.54 3.10 -4.91
N ARG A 100 -12.04 3.46 -3.75
CA ARG A 100 -11.78 4.85 -3.36
C ARG A 100 -10.61 5.51 -4.09
N THR A 101 -9.68 4.74 -4.66
CA THR A 101 -8.45 5.28 -5.28
C THR A 101 -8.77 6.20 -6.45
N GLY A 102 -9.67 5.82 -7.34
CA GLY A 102 -10.06 6.64 -8.50
C GLY A 102 -10.54 8.03 -8.09
N PRO A 103 -11.66 8.15 -7.35
CA PRO A 103 -12.24 9.45 -6.98
C PRO A 103 -11.42 10.24 -5.96
N GLU A 104 -10.72 9.59 -5.04
CA GLU A 104 -10.03 10.28 -3.93
C GLU A 104 -8.55 10.59 -4.23
N LEU A 105 -7.98 10.02 -5.31
CA LEU A 105 -6.58 10.22 -5.67
C LEU A 105 -6.39 10.43 -7.18
N THR A 106 -6.68 9.42 -8.00
CA THR A 106 -6.33 9.42 -9.43
C THR A 106 -6.92 10.59 -10.19
N SER A 107 -8.21 10.90 -9.96
CA SER A 107 -8.92 11.99 -10.65
C SER A 107 -8.50 13.39 -10.22
N LEU A 108 -7.75 13.52 -9.13
CA LEU A 108 -7.36 14.81 -8.57
C LEU A 108 -6.03 15.36 -9.13
N PHE A 109 -5.30 14.56 -9.91
CA PHE A 109 -4.06 15.02 -10.52
C PHE A 109 -4.32 16.02 -11.64
N THR A 110 -3.61 17.14 -11.60
CA THR A 110 -3.68 18.22 -12.60
C THR A 110 -2.48 18.21 -13.56
N TYR A 111 -1.54 17.29 -13.36
CA TYR A 111 -0.37 17.10 -14.21
C TYR A 111 -0.34 15.65 -14.77
N PRO A 112 0.43 15.39 -15.85
CA PRO A 112 0.43 14.08 -16.48
C PRO A 112 0.89 12.97 -15.54
N ILE A 113 0.06 11.93 -15.42
CA ILE A 113 0.35 10.67 -14.73
C ILE A 113 -0.02 9.50 -15.63
N GLU A 114 0.53 8.34 -15.32
CA GLU A 114 0.01 7.08 -15.86
C GLU A 114 -0.59 6.23 -14.73
N THR A 115 -1.60 5.44 -15.06
CA THR A 115 -2.22 4.51 -14.11
C THR A 115 -1.93 3.07 -14.46
N ARG A 116 -1.74 2.22 -13.46
CA ARG A 116 -1.58 0.77 -13.61
C ARG A 116 -2.33 0.04 -12.51
N ASN A 117 -2.83 -1.16 -12.84
CA ASN A 117 -3.31 -2.10 -11.84
C ASN A 117 -2.26 -3.18 -11.55
N ILE A 118 -2.44 -3.88 -10.46
CA ILE A 118 -1.69 -5.08 -10.05
C ILE A 118 -2.67 -6.23 -9.76
N GLY A 119 -3.63 -6.41 -10.66
CA GLY A 119 -4.71 -7.39 -10.55
C GLY A 119 -5.98 -6.81 -9.93
N SER A 120 -7.06 -7.59 -10.00
CA SER A 120 -8.41 -7.15 -9.61
C SER A 120 -8.76 -7.37 -8.14
N LYS A 121 -7.98 -8.17 -7.42
CA LYS A 121 -8.27 -8.48 -6.02
C LYS A 121 -7.67 -7.43 -5.09
N GLN A 122 -8.45 -7.00 -4.11
CA GLN A 122 -8.03 -6.02 -3.12
C GLN A 122 -6.85 -6.54 -2.30
N MET A 123 -5.87 -5.70 -2.08
CA MET A 123 -4.70 -5.93 -1.22
C MET A 123 -4.62 -4.83 -0.16
N SER A 124 -4.02 -5.13 0.99
CA SER A 124 -3.56 -4.09 1.92
C SER A 124 -2.47 -3.26 1.26
N THR A 125 -2.28 -2.01 1.72
CA THR A 125 -1.32 -1.07 1.10
C THR A 125 0.10 -1.64 1.11
N ASP A 126 0.53 -2.29 2.17
CA ASP A 126 1.84 -2.91 2.29
C ASP A 126 2.04 -4.08 1.31
N ASN A 127 1.00 -4.91 1.10
CA ASN A 127 1.04 -5.97 0.08
C ASN A 127 1.08 -5.40 -1.34
N ALA A 128 0.32 -4.35 -1.63
CA ALA A 128 0.38 -3.68 -2.92
C ALA A 128 1.78 -3.12 -3.22
N VAL A 129 2.42 -2.50 -2.22
CA VAL A 129 3.81 -2.01 -2.34
C VAL A 129 4.79 -3.17 -2.55
N ALA A 130 4.65 -4.27 -1.80
CA ALA A 130 5.51 -5.45 -1.96
C ALA A 130 5.41 -6.06 -3.36
N VAL A 131 4.20 -6.17 -3.91
CA VAL A 131 3.96 -6.64 -5.28
C VAL A 131 4.64 -5.74 -6.30
N VAL A 132 4.44 -4.41 -6.21
CA VAL A 132 5.09 -3.44 -7.11
C VAL A 132 6.60 -3.52 -7.00
N GLN A 133 7.15 -3.65 -5.79
CA GLN A 133 8.59 -3.82 -5.60
C GLN A 133 9.13 -5.08 -6.31
N LYS A 134 8.40 -6.20 -6.27
CA LYS A 134 8.78 -7.42 -7.00
C LYS A 134 8.75 -7.18 -8.52
N ILE A 135 7.74 -6.45 -9.03
CA ILE A 135 7.62 -6.12 -10.45
C ILE A 135 8.75 -5.19 -10.90
N VAL A 136 9.06 -4.14 -10.12
CA VAL A 136 10.20 -3.24 -10.37
C VAL A 136 11.52 -4.02 -10.42
N ASN A 137 11.66 -5.07 -9.60
CA ASN A 137 12.82 -5.96 -9.57
C ASN A 137 12.77 -7.07 -10.64
N GLY A 138 11.87 -6.98 -11.62
CA GLY A 138 11.85 -7.84 -12.81
C GLY A 138 10.93 -9.06 -12.74
N LYS A 139 10.18 -9.28 -11.66
CA LYS A 139 9.20 -10.38 -11.58
C LYS A 139 7.90 -9.99 -12.28
N ARG A 140 7.34 -10.85 -13.11
CA ARG A 140 6.00 -10.65 -13.65
C ARG A 140 4.95 -10.97 -12.60
N PHE A 141 3.81 -10.30 -12.64
CA PHE A 141 2.71 -10.49 -11.69
C PHE A 141 2.26 -11.96 -11.60
N GLU A 142 2.15 -12.64 -12.74
CA GLU A 142 1.71 -14.04 -12.83
C GLU A 142 2.69 -15.05 -12.19
N GLN A 143 3.92 -14.62 -11.92
CA GLN A 143 4.95 -15.42 -11.25
C GLN A 143 4.94 -15.28 -9.73
N LEU A 144 4.13 -14.36 -9.21
CA LEU A 144 4.08 -14.09 -7.78
C LEU A 144 3.10 -15.05 -7.11
N PRO A 145 3.49 -15.71 -6.01
CA PRO A 145 2.59 -16.57 -5.26
C PRO A 145 1.68 -15.74 -4.36
N PHE A 146 0.39 -16.06 -4.37
CA PHE A 146 -0.62 -15.37 -3.58
C PHE A 146 -1.48 -16.33 -2.76
N GLN A 147 -2.02 -15.82 -1.66
CA GLN A 147 -3.11 -16.41 -0.91
C GLN A 147 -4.26 -15.39 -0.80
N ASP A 148 -5.47 -15.85 -1.10
CA ASP A 148 -6.68 -15.04 -0.95
C ASP A 148 -7.33 -15.35 0.39
N GLY A 149 -7.49 -14.32 1.21
CA GLY A 149 -8.01 -14.44 2.56
C GLY A 149 -7.04 -15.05 3.55
N ILE A 150 -7.05 -14.50 4.75
CA ILE A 150 -6.36 -15.08 5.91
C ILE A 150 -7.29 -15.03 7.12
N GLU A 151 -7.26 -16.07 7.91
CA GLU A 151 -7.89 -16.10 9.22
C GLU A 151 -6.84 -15.91 10.31
N ILE A 152 -7.12 -15.04 11.25
CA ILE A 152 -6.23 -14.73 12.36
C ILE A 152 -6.93 -15.08 13.66
N ASP A 153 -6.39 -16.05 14.37
CA ASP A 153 -6.84 -16.40 15.71
C ASP A 153 -6.47 -15.28 16.69
N LEU A 154 -7.47 -14.70 17.31
CA LEU A 154 -7.30 -13.62 18.30
C LEU A 154 -7.16 -14.22 19.70
N LYS A 155 -8.06 -15.14 20.08
CA LYS A 155 -8.13 -15.87 21.32
C LYS A 155 -8.80 -17.21 21.10
N GLU A 156 -8.85 -18.02 22.15
CA GLU A 156 -9.57 -19.29 22.14
C GLU A 156 -11.03 -19.08 21.72
N GLY A 157 -11.42 -19.65 20.57
CA GLY A 157 -12.76 -19.55 19.98
C GLY A 157 -13.09 -18.23 19.25
N GLU A 158 -12.14 -17.28 19.14
CA GLU A 158 -12.34 -16.04 18.40
C GLU A 158 -11.32 -15.90 17.26
N SER A 159 -11.78 -15.75 16.03
CA SER A 159 -10.94 -15.44 14.87
C SER A 159 -11.49 -14.25 14.08
N ILE A 160 -10.65 -13.63 13.28
CA ILE A 160 -11.05 -12.59 12.34
C ILE A 160 -10.58 -12.96 10.94
N MET A 161 -11.49 -12.85 9.97
CA MET A 161 -11.21 -13.08 8.56
C MET A 161 -10.83 -11.76 7.88
N PHE A 162 -9.70 -11.75 7.19
CA PHE A 162 -9.30 -10.66 6.30
C PHE A 162 -9.43 -11.13 4.84
N PRO A 163 -10.39 -10.60 4.08
CA PRO A 163 -10.71 -11.09 2.73
C PRO A 163 -9.81 -10.50 1.64
N TYR A 164 -8.59 -10.10 1.99
CA TYR A 164 -7.65 -9.50 1.06
C TYR A 164 -6.72 -10.52 0.42
N ARG A 165 -6.14 -10.16 -0.71
CA ARG A 165 -5.04 -10.93 -1.33
C ARG A 165 -3.72 -10.58 -0.68
N TYR A 166 -2.98 -11.60 -0.29
CA TYR A 166 -1.66 -11.49 0.32
C TYR A 166 -0.59 -12.11 -0.58
N LEU A 167 0.51 -11.39 -0.79
CA LEU A 167 1.71 -11.95 -1.38
C LEU A 167 2.29 -12.98 -0.41
N LEU A 168 2.71 -14.15 -0.92
CA LEU A 168 3.42 -15.13 -0.09
C LEU A 168 4.92 -14.81 -0.07
N LYS A 169 5.49 -14.82 1.12
CA LYS A 169 6.92 -14.81 1.39
C LYS A 169 7.28 -16.08 2.15
N ASP A 170 8.16 -16.89 1.58
CA ASP A 170 8.60 -18.18 2.15
C ASP A 170 7.39 -19.09 2.50
N GLY A 171 6.39 -19.11 1.60
CA GLY A 171 5.18 -19.90 1.73
C GLY A 171 4.14 -19.38 2.73
N LYS A 172 4.37 -18.22 3.36
CA LYS A 172 3.45 -17.60 4.34
C LYS A 172 2.92 -16.24 3.83
N PRO A 173 1.67 -15.88 4.14
CA PRO A 173 1.13 -14.56 3.84
C PRO A 173 2.00 -13.43 4.41
N LEU A 174 2.28 -12.42 3.59
CA LEU A 174 3.05 -11.25 4.00
C LEU A 174 2.18 -10.36 4.90
N VAL A 175 2.29 -10.55 6.19
CA VAL A 175 1.60 -9.76 7.23
C VAL A 175 2.63 -9.27 8.24
N SER A 176 2.49 -8.03 8.69
CA SER A 176 3.34 -7.47 9.73
C SER A 176 3.11 -8.19 11.07
N GLU A 177 4.17 -8.68 11.71
CA GLU A 177 4.09 -9.26 13.05
C GLU A 177 3.50 -8.26 14.07
N GLU A 178 3.90 -6.98 13.96
CA GLU A 178 3.34 -5.92 14.81
C GLU A 178 1.83 -5.74 14.61
N LEU A 179 1.33 -5.93 13.38
CA LEU A 179 -0.11 -5.89 13.12
C LEU A 179 -0.81 -7.08 13.78
N MET A 180 -0.23 -8.27 13.67
CA MET A 180 -0.78 -9.48 14.31
C MET A 180 -0.86 -9.32 15.82
N GLU A 181 0.20 -8.79 16.46
CA GLU A 181 0.20 -8.51 17.89
C GLU A 181 -0.82 -7.43 18.28
N TYR A 182 -0.92 -6.37 17.46
CA TYR A 182 -1.88 -5.30 17.71
C TYR A 182 -3.32 -5.81 17.70
N LEU A 183 -3.67 -6.65 16.72
CA LEU A 183 -5.00 -7.25 16.61
C LEU A 183 -5.32 -8.16 17.80
N LYS A 184 -4.39 -9.02 18.22
CA LYS A 184 -4.55 -9.89 19.38
C LYS A 184 -4.74 -9.13 20.70
N LYS A 185 -4.14 -7.93 20.81
CA LYS A 185 -4.26 -7.07 22.02
C LYS A 185 -5.54 -6.24 22.05
N LYS A 186 -6.12 -5.93 20.88
CA LYS A 186 -7.32 -5.11 20.76
C LYS A 186 -8.54 -6.00 21.03
N LYS A 187 -9.12 -5.90 22.23
CA LYS A 187 -10.39 -6.56 22.57
C LYS A 187 -11.49 -6.00 21.67
N GLY A 188 -11.97 -6.80 20.72
CA GLY A 188 -13.12 -6.50 19.85
C GLY A 188 -12.88 -5.28 18.93
N ILE A 189 -13.15 -5.47 17.66
CA ILE A 189 -13.43 -4.38 16.71
C ILE A 189 -14.91 -4.08 16.79
#